data_fb970ed3fd17e88b8b4a4a908ca6e8fe
#
_entry.id   fb970ed3fd17e88b8b4a4a908ca6e8fe
#
_cell.length_a   1.000
_cell.length_b   1.000
_cell.length_c   1.000
_cell.angle_alpha   90.00
_cell.angle_beta   90.00
_cell.angle_gamma   90.00
#
_symmetry.space_group_name_H-M   'P 1'
#
loop_
_entity.id
_entity.type
_entity.pdbx_description
1 polymer ?
#
loop_
_entity_poly.entity_id
_entity_poly.type
_entity_poly.pdbx_seq_one_letter_code
_entity_poly.pdbx_strand_id
1 'polypeptide(L)'
;MGIFPSDPDRKDVWVPDKVHGYIAAYVVQEKDDQSLCCLATGNTVTVPTASLSEMNPPKFDKAADIADLTHLNEASVVHNLRQRYFSNLIYTYSGLFLVAVNPYHALPIYTEHIIEMYKNKRREENPPHIFAVADGAMQNMLNGHSNQSLLITGESGAGKTENTKRVIQYLAATAMDADAAGPWHAGEPLGLLERQILQANPILESFGNAQTVRNNNSSRFGKFIKIEFSATGTIAGGNIEWYLLEKSRVHSRNANERNFHIFYQLLRSRDQTLLQSLKLSCFPEHYAYLANTRKDVEGIDDSIEFSGLLDALRTMGFTMAEEHDLFRVIALILHLGNIELTEDRSCQARITNSDQLSLVSELMGVDAAQLNTALVRPTVRAGREAVSQQRTKKQVTEEVAALCKTMYEKTFGCLVERITLMLDRPTSKAQLIVVRE
;
A
#
# COMPACT_ATOMS: atom_id res chain seq x y z
N MET A 1 27.28 24.57 0.67
CA MET A 1 28.24 25.28 -0.21
C MET A 1 27.74 25.14 -1.63
N GLY A 2 27.62 26.23 -2.38
CA GLY A 2 27.18 26.18 -3.78
C GLY A 2 28.12 25.33 -4.63
N ILE A 3 27.61 24.80 -5.75
CA ILE A 3 28.38 23.92 -6.67
C ILE A 3 29.62 24.62 -7.21
N PHE A 4 29.54 25.95 -7.40
CA PHE A 4 30.62 26.79 -7.86
C PHE A 4 30.90 27.90 -6.85
N PRO A 5 32.17 28.47 -6.84
CA PRO A 5 32.43 29.70 -6.11
C PRO A 5 31.52 30.83 -6.59
N SER A 6 31.09 31.72 -5.73
CA SER A 6 30.20 32.84 -6.11
C SER A 6 30.97 33.80 -7.05
N ASP A 7 30.44 34.01 -8.23
CA ASP A 7 30.91 34.98 -9.22
C ASP A 7 29.65 35.66 -9.80
N PRO A 8 29.45 36.95 -9.53
CA PRO A 8 28.22 37.66 -9.92
C PRO A 8 28.08 37.82 -11.45
N ASP A 9 29.19 37.75 -12.20
CA ASP A 9 29.17 37.90 -13.66
C ASP A 9 29.02 36.55 -14.39
N ARG A 10 29.04 35.45 -13.67
CA ARG A 10 28.98 34.09 -14.24
C ARG A 10 27.54 33.60 -14.38
N LYS A 11 27.19 33.16 -15.58
CA LYS A 11 25.92 32.54 -15.87
C LYS A 11 25.97 31.04 -15.58
N ASP A 12 25.44 30.62 -14.40
CA ASP A 12 25.38 29.23 -14.01
C ASP A 12 24.12 28.56 -14.62
N VAL A 13 24.31 27.36 -15.19
CA VAL A 13 23.29 26.67 -15.98
C VAL A 13 23.31 25.15 -15.72
N TRP A 14 22.19 24.51 -15.99
CA TRP A 14 22.06 23.07 -16.07
C TRP A 14 22.22 22.62 -17.52
N VAL A 15 23.10 21.64 -17.74
CA VAL A 15 23.34 21.00 -19.04
C VAL A 15 22.68 19.62 -19.00
N PRO A 16 21.83 19.26 -19.95
CA PRO A 16 21.25 17.91 -20.04
C PRO A 16 22.34 16.84 -20.20
N ASP A 17 22.23 15.75 -19.45
CA ASP A 17 23.16 14.63 -19.47
C ASP A 17 22.40 13.29 -19.46
N LYS A 18 22.88 12.33 -20.26
CA LYS A 18 22.21 11.03 -20.42
C LYS A 18 22.32 10.13 -19.20
N VAL A 19 23.33 10.31 -18.36
CA VAL A 19 23.58 9.47 -17.17
C VAL A 19 23.01 10.12 -15.91
N HIS A 20 23.22 11.42 -15.76
CA HIS A 20 22.87 12.16 -14.54
C HIS A 20 21.58 12.99 -14.68
N GLY A 21 20.93 12.97 -15.84
CA GLY A 21 19.82 13.83 -16.19
C GLY A 21 20.29 15.26 -16.48
N TYR A 22 20.91 15.91 -15.48
CA TYR A 22 21.44 17.26 -15.58
C TYR A 22 22.76 17.38 -14.84
N ILE A 23 23.71 18.14 -15.43
CA ILE A 23 25.00 18.47 -14.81
C ILE A 23 25.09 19.98 -14.68
N ALA A 24 25.56 20.44 -13.53
CA ALA A 24 25.86 21.86 -13.30
C ALA A 24 27.03 22.32 -14.14
N ALA A 25 26.87 23.48 -14.76
CA ALA A 25 27.88 24.11 -15.60
C ALA A 25 27.76 25.62 -15.51
N TYR A 26 28.74 26.32 -16.05
CA TYR A 26 28.63 27.75 -16.33
C TYR A 26 28.97 28.04 -17.79
N VAL A 27 28.36 29.07 -18.33
CA VAL A 27 28.60 29.49 -19.73
C VAL A 27 29.91 30.20 -19.83
N VAL A 28 30.81 29.72 -20.71
CA VAL A 28 32.08 30.33 -21.01
C VAL A 28 31.95 31.26 -22.21
N GLN A 29 31.23 30.81 -23.24
CA GLN A 29 31.02 31.58 -24.47
C GLN A 29 29.71 31.17 -25.13
N GLU A 30 28.96 32.16 -25.59
CA GLU A 30 27.78 31.95 -26.46
C GLU A 30 28.13 32.40 -27.88
N LYS A 31 27.84 31.55 -28.87
CA LYS A 31 28.04 31.89 -30.27
C LYS A 31 26.92 31.26 -31.09
N ASP A 32 26.22 32.10 -31.80
CA ASP A 32 25.00 31.71 -32.55
C ASP A 32 24.01 30.98 -31.65
N ASP A 33 23.55 29.77 -32.05
CA ASP A 33 22.64 28.92 -31.28
C ASP A 33 23.38 27.90 -30.38
N GLN A 34 24.69 28.04 -30.18
CA GLN A 34 25.54 27.14 -29.40
C GLN A 34 26.20 27.85 -28.23
N SER A 35 26.23 27.17 -27.09
CA SER A 35 26.93 27.63 -25.89
C SER A 35 28.06 26.66 -25.51
N LEU A 36 29.24 27.19 -25.31
CA LEU A 36 30.37 26.49 -24.72
C LEU A 36 30.23 26.57 -23.19
N CYS A 37 30.02 25.46 -22.54
CA CYS A 37 29.83 25.37 -21.09
C CYS A 37 31.00 24.63 -20.44
N CYS A 38 31.46 25.12 -19.29
CA CYS A 38 32.38 24.41 -18.42
C CYS A 38 31.56 23.66 -17.32
N LEU A 39 31.66 22.33 -17.33
CA LEU A 39 30.95 21.48 -16.39
C LEU A 39 31.59 21.55 -15.00
N ALA A 40 30.84 21.22 -13.97
CA ALA A 40 31.33 21.07 -12.59
C ALA A 40 32.46 20.04 -12.45
N THR A 41 32.59 19.12 -13.43
CA THR A 41 33.73 18.18 -13.54
C THR A 41 35.02 18.77 -14.07
N GLY A 42 35.02 20.04 -14.54
CA GLY A 42 36.14 20.73 -15.17
C GLY A 42 36.23 20.52 -16.68
N ASN A 43 35.43 19.69 -17.28
CA ASN A 43 35.38 19.46 -18.73
C ASN A 43 34.54 20.54 -19.43
N THR A 44 34.85 20.85 -20.68
CA THR A 44 34.06 21.76 -21.51
C THR A 44 33.18 20.96 -22.49
N VAL A 45 31.96 21.44 -22.73
CA VAL A 45 31.03 20.86 -23.68
C VAL A 45 30.30 21.96 -24.45
N THR A 46 30.07 21.72 -25.74
CA THR A 46 29.28 22.64 -26.58
C THR A 46 27.89 22.03 -26.75
N VAL A 47 26.86 22.78 -26.40
CA VAL A 47 25.47 22.34 -26.45
C VAL A 47 24.60 23.45 -27.07
N PRO A 48 23.42 23.09 -27.64
CA PRO A 48 22.46 24.10 -28.09
C PRO A 48 22.07 25.01 -26.92
N THR A 49 22.11 26.31 -27.11
CA THR A 49 21.75 27.30 -26.08
C THR A 49 20.32 27.08 -25.56
N ALA A 50 19.39 26.71 -26.43
CA ALA A 50 18.02 26.40 -26.09
C ALA A 50 17.84 25.16 -25.18
N SER A 51 18.85 24.30 -25.07
CA SER A 51 18.82 23.13 -24.15
C SER A 51 19.25 23.44 -22.72
N LEU A 52 19.79 24.63 -22.48
CA LEU A 52 20.27 25.06 -21.18
C LEU A 52 19.08 25.50 -20.29
N SER A 53 19.15 25.19 -19.00
CA SER A 53 18.23 25.71 -17.99
C SER A 53 19.00 26.53 -16.96
N GLU A 54 18.49 27.67 -16.56
CA GLU A 54 19.14 28.54 -15.58
C GLU A 54 19.17 27.90 -14.19
N MET A 55 20.28 28.07 -13.48
CA MET A 55 20.43 27.60 -12.10
C MET A 55 19.91 28.63 -11.11
N ASN A 56 19.38 28.15 -10.00
CA ASN A 56 19.02 29.03 -8.89
C ASN A 56 20.27 29.41 -8.08
N PRO A 57 20.32 30.63 -7.52
CA PRO A 57 21.36 31.03 -6.59
C PRO A 57 21.46 30.09 -5.38
N PRO A 58 22.64 29.92 -4.76
CA PRO A 58 22.88 29.00 -3.63
C PRO A 58 22.00 29.20 -2.41
N LYS A 59 21.41 30.40 -2.23
CA LYS A 59 20.46 30.67 -1.17
C LYS A 59 19.18 29.82 -1.24
N PHE A 60 18.89 29.23 -2.40
CA PHE A 60 17.76 28.33 -2.63
C PHE A 60 18.13 26.83 -2.50
N ASP A 61 19.39 26.54 -2.12
CA ASP A 61 19.79 25.16 -1.86
C ASP A 61 18.91 24.57 -0.75
N LYS A 62 18.30 23.42 -1.03
CA LYS A 62 17.36 22.74 -0.14
C LYS A 62 16.10 23.56 0.19
N ALA A 63 15.60 24.34 -0.75
CA ALA A 63 14.37 25.10 -0.59
C ALA A 63 13.24 24.21 -0.04
N ALA A 64 12.54 24.69 0.98
CA ALA A 64 11.44 23.99 1.60
C ALA A 64 10.20 23.96 0.70
N ASP A 65 9.99 24.98 -0.11
CA ASP A 65 8.95 25.01 -1.14
C ASP A 65 9.60 25.22 -2.52
N ILE A 66 9.26 24.34 -3.47
CA ILE A 66 9.75 24.43 -4.86
C ILE A 66 9.18 25.69 -5.53
N ALA A 67 8.02 26.16 -5.10
CA ALA A 67 7.42 27.39 -5.64
C ALA A 67 8.23 28.65 -5.34
N ASP A 68 9.15 28.62 -4.37
CA ASP A 68 10.02 29.76 -4.01
C ASP A 68 11.22 29.89 -4.94
N LEU A 69 11.50 28.88 -5.79
CA LEU A 69 12.63 28.90 -6.71
C LEU A 69 12.46 30.01 -7.74
N THR A 70 13.53 30.82 -7.94
CA THR A 70 13.53 31.89 -8.94
C THR A 70 13.45 31.34 -10.36
N HIS A 71 14.20 30.27 -10.62
CA HIS A 71 14.20 29.55 -11.90
C HIS A 71 13.55 28.19 -11.71
N LEU A 72 12.22 28.14 -11.95
CA LEU A 72 11.42 26.93 -11.83
C LEU A 72 11.51 26.13 -13.13
N ASN A 73 12.43 25.20 -13.19
CA ASN A 73 12.64 24.25 -14.29
C ASN A 73 12.90 22.86 -13.74
N GLU A 74 12.80 21.84 -14.59
CA GLU A 74 12.94 20.44 -14.20
C GLU A 74 14.28 20.15 -13.51
N ALA A 75 15.38 20.67 -14.05
CA ALA A 75 16.72 20.48 -13.50
C ALA A 75 16.84 21.02 -12.07
N SER A 76 16.33 22.22 -11.84
CA SER A 76 16.32 22.86 -10.51
C SER A 76 15.45 22.11 -9.51
N VAL A 77 14.28 21.61 -9.94
CA VAL A 77 13.40 20.77 -9.10
C VAL A 77 14.09 19.46 -8.71
N VAL A 78 14.62 18.74 -9.69
CA VAL A 78 15.34 17.47 -9.45
C VAL A 78 16.55 17.71 -8.54
N HIS A 79 17.32 18.77 -8.76
CA HIS A 79 18.45 19.13 -7.91
C HIS A 79 18.03 19.41 -6.48
N ASN A 80 16.99 20.23 -6.26
CA ASN A 80 16.47 20.54 -4.93
C ASN A 80 16.00 19.28 -4.19
N LEU A 81 15.20 18.43 -4.84
CA LEU A 81 14.74 17.17 -4.26
C LEU A 81 15.91 16.24 -3.90
N ARG A 82 16.92 16.15 -4.78
CA ARG A 82 18.13 15.35 -4.55
C ARG A 82 18.91 15.86 -3.34
N GLN A 83 19.13 17.18 -3.23
CA GLN A 83 19.85 17.78 -2.10
C GLN A 83 19.11 17.57 -0.77
N ARG A 84 17.80 17.70 -0.78
CA ARG A 84 16.94 17.43 0.38
C ARG A 84 16.98 15.96 0.76
N TYR A 85 16.85 15.06 -0.21
CA TYR A 85 16.88 13.61 0.01
C TYR A 85 18.17 13.15 0.72
N PHE A 86 19.35 13.57 0.22
CA PHE A 86 20.64 13.25 0.85
C PHE A 86 20.82 13.90 2.23
N SER A 87 19.94 14.79 2.62
CA SER A 87 19.89 15.39 3.95
C SER A 87 18.77 14.82 4.83
N ASN A 88 18.16 13.69 4.44
CA ASN A 88 17.00 13.07 5.08
C ASN A 88 15.76 13.99 5.16
N LEU A 89 15.67 14.99 4.32
CA LEU A 89 14.54 15.90 4.21
C LEU A 89 13.61 15.38 3.10
N ILE A 90 12.85 14.34 3.40
CA ILE A 90 12.05 13.58 2.42
C ILE A 90 10.78 14.30 1.97
N TYR A 91 10.36 15.33 2.68
CA TYR A 91 9.18 16.12 2.36
C TYR A 91 9.57 17.49 1.81
N THR A 92 8.91 17.94 0.75
CA THR A 92 9.14 19.24 0.12
C THR A 92 7.80 19.79 -0.36
N TYR A 93 7.49 21.04 -0.07
CA TYR A 93 6.31 21.67 -0.64
C TYR A 93 6.48 21.99 -2.12
N SER A 94 5.38 21.99 -2.84
CA SER A 94 5.25 22.53 -4.19
C SER A 94 3.94 23.30 -4.26
N GLY A 95 3.97 24.55 -3.79
CA GLY A 95 2.75 25.34 -3.58
C GLY A 95 1.79 24.61 -2.63
N LEU A 96 0.60 24.25 -3.08
CA LEU A 96 -0.40 23.55 -2.26
C LEU A 96 -0.11 22.06 -2.03
N PHE A 97 0.82 21.49 -2.79
CA PHE A 97 1.12 20.07 -2.72
C PHE A 97 2.28 19.78 -1.77
N LEU A 98 2.31 18.56 -1.24
CA LEU A 98 3.45 17.99 -0.54
C LEU A 98 4.04 16.87 -1.40
N VAL A 99 5.30 17.03 -1.80
CA VAL A 99 6.09 16.01 -2.47
C VAL A 99 6.78 15.16 -1.40
N ALA A 100 6.59 13.85 -1.44
CA ALA A 100 7.24 12.89 -0.56
C ALA A 100 8.14 11.97 -1.37
N VAL A 101 9.42 11.88 -1.01
CA VAL A 101 10.39 10.95 -1.64
C VAL A 101 10.66 9.82 -0.67
N ASN A 102 10.36 8.58 -1.08
CA ASN A 102 10.55 7.41 -0.23
C ASN A 102 12.03 7.19 0.11
N PRO A 103 12.43 7.21 1.40
CA PRO A 103 13.84 7.05 1.81
C PRO A 103 14.30 5.59 1.81
N TYR A 104 13.38 4.61 1.69
CA TYR A 104 13.63 3.16 1.81
C TYR A 104 14.30 2.72 3.13
N HIS A 105 14.24 3.55 4.16
CA HIS A 105 14.68 3.24 5.53
C HIS A 105 13.86 4.04 6.54
N ALA A 106 13.88 3.61 7.80
CA ALA A 106 13.18 4.32 8.86
C ALA A 106 13.87 5.64 9.21
N LEU A 107 13.07 6.71 9.36
CA LEU A 107 13.52 8.01 9.84
C LEU A 107 12.80 8.34 11.15
N PRO A 108 13.48 8.95 12.14
CA PRO A 108 12.89 9.31 13.43
C PRO A 108 12.09 10.63 13.36
N ILE A 109 11.21 10.75 12.34
CA ILE A 109 10.46 11.99 12.07
C ILE A 109 8.96 11.83 12.35
N TYR A 110 8.52 10.71 12.97
CA TYR A 110 7.11 10.40 13.23
C TYR A 110 6.82 10.14 14.72
N THR A 111 7.64 10.68 15.58
CA THR A 111 7.50 10.51 17.03
C THR A 111 6.39 11.40 17.59
N GLU A 112 5.91 11.09 18.80
CA GLU A 112 4.93 11.90 19.52
C GLU A 112 5.38 13.36 19.68
N HIS A 113 6.66 13.57 19.99
CA HIS A 113 7.23 14.92 20.06
C HIS A 113 7.09 15.69 18.74
N ILE A 114 7.26 15.02 17.61
CA ILE A 114 7.07 15.63 16.28
C ILE A 114 5.58 15.93 16.03
N ILE A 115 4.65 15.06 16.45
CA ILE A 115 3.20 15.35 16.38
C ILE A 115 2.90 16.66 17.10
N GLU A 116 3.36 16.83 18.33
CA GLU A 116 3.15 18.04 19.13
C GLU A 116 3.74 19.31 18.46
N MET A 117 4.88 19.19 17.78
CA MET A 117 5.48 20.32 17.04
C MET A 117 4.57 20.85 15.93
N TYR A 118 3.75 20.01 15.31
CA TYR A 118 2.87 20.39 14.20
C TYR A 118 1.45 20.75 14.64
N LYS A 119 1.05 20.38 15.85
CA LYS A 119 -0.31 20.58 16.36
C LYS A 119 -0.66 22.07 16.48
N ASN A 120 -1.75 22.46 15.81
CA ASN A 120 -2.25 23.85 15.76
C ASN A 120 -1.21 24.86 15.25
N LYS A 121 -0.28 24.43 14.39
CA LYS A 121 0.74 25.30 13.81
C LYS A 121 0.41 25.65 12.37
N ARG A 122 0.83 26.85 11.97
CA ARG A 122 0.78 27.24 10.57
C ARG A 122 1.83 26.50 9.77
N ARG A 123 1.56 26.32 8.51
CA ARG A 123 2.43 25.59 7.57
C ARG A 123 3.87 26.12 7.54
N GLU A 124 4.03 27.44 7.69
CA GLU A 124 5.32 28.12 7.60
C GLU A 124 6.13 28.07 8.88
N GLU A 125 5.54 27.66 10.00
CA GLU A 125 6.23 27.61 11.31
C GLU A 125 7.16 26.41 11.46
N ASN A 126 6.91 25.35 10.67
CA ASN A 126 7.67 24.11 10.72
C ASN A 126 8.11 23.64 9.32
N PRO A 127 9.14 22.80 9.21
CA PRO A 127 9.57 22.22 7.94
C PRO A 127 8.43 21.45 7.24
N PRO A 128 8.50 21.26 5.89
CA PRO A 128 7.55 20.43 5.17
C PRO A 128 7.42 19.04 5.79
N HIS A 129 6.19 18.62 6.11
CA HIS A 129 5.89 17.32 6.70
C HIS A 129 4.45 16.89 6.42
N ILE A 130 4.21 15.58 6.39
CA ILE A 130 2.87 15.03 6.21
C ILE A 130 1.93 15.40 7.39
N PHE A 131 2.47 15.60 8.58
CA PHE A 131 1.68 16.04 9.74
C PHE A 131 1.13 17.47 9.57
N ALA A 132 1.88 18.37 8.92
CA ALA A 132 1.37 19.70 8.61
C ALA A 132 0.14 19.64 7.67
N VAL A 133 0.13 18.71 6.72
CA VAL A 133 -1.02 18.50 5.81
C VAL A 133 -2.21 17.92 6.58
N ALA A 134 -1.95 16.97 7.48
CA ALA A 134 -3.00 16.38 8.32
C ALA A 134 -3.59 17.40 9.30
N ASP A 135 -2.74 18.22 9.94
CA ASP A 135 -3.19 19.30 10.83
C ASP A 135 -4.00 20.36 10.07
N GLY A 136 -3.52 20.77 8.90
CA GLY A 136 -4.24 21.71 8.03
C GLY A 136 -5.64 21.21 7.67
N ALA A 137 -5.78 19.91 7.34
CA ALA A 137 -7.08 19.31 7.09
C ALA A 137 -7.96 19.29 8.35
N MET A 138 -7.39 18.96 9.52
CA MET A 138 -8.11 18.99 10.80
C MET A 138 -8.59 20.40 11.14
N GLN A 139 -7.71 21.39 11.06
CA GLN A 139 -8.06 22.79 11.32
C GLN A 139 -9.12 23.34 10.35
N ASN A 140 -8.98 23.05 9.06
CA ASN A 140 -9.96 23.44 8.05
C ASN A 140 -11.33 22.78 8.29
N MET A 141 -11.35 21.52 8.72
CA MET A 141 -12.57 20.83 9.09
C MET A 141 -13.25 21.49 10.30
N LEU A 142 -12.49 21.74 11.36
CA LEU A 142 -13.02 22.31 12.62
C LEU A 142 -13.48 23.77 12.45
N ASN A 143 -12.67 24.60 11.83
CA ASN A 143 -12.95 26.03 11.68
C ASN A 143 -13.93 26.33 10.55
N GLY A 144 -13.81 25.59 9.44
CA GLY A 144 -14.63 25.79 8.25
C GLY A 144 -15.92 24.98 8.24
N HIS A 145 -16.13 24.09 9.21
CA HIS A 145 -17.27 23.17 9.28
C HIS A 145 -17.53 22.42 7.97
N SER A 146 -16.45 22.03 7.28
CA SER A 146 -16.51 21.38 5.97
C SER A 146 -15.67 20.11 5.94
N ASN A 147 -16.19 19.09 5.25
CA ASN A 147 -15.46 17.86 5.04
C ASN A 147 -14.17 18.11 4.28
N GLN A 148 -13.12 17.34 4.62
CA GLN A 148 -11.81 17.44 3.99
C GLN A 148 -11.47 16.16 3.23
N SER A 149 -10.62 16.28 2.21
CA SER A 149 -10.14 15.13 1.44
C SER A 149 -8.63 15.23 1.21
N LEU A 150 -7.91 14.20 1.60
CA LEU A 150 -6.47 14.03 1.37
C LEU A 150 -6.27 12.99 0.27
N LEU A 151 -5.75 13.41 -0.88
CA LEU A 151 -5.44 12.55 -2.01
C LEU A 151 -3.94 12.27 -2.02
N ILE A 152 -3.56 10.99 -1.92
CA ILE A 152 -2.17 10.54 -1.97
C ILE A 152 -1.96 9.76 -3.26
N THR A 153 -1.11 10.26 -4.15
CA THR A 153 -0.83 9.66 -5.46
C THR A 153 0.65 9.35 -5.62
N GLY A 154 0.98 8.44 -6.50
CA GLY A 154 2.35 8.07 -6.82
C GLY A 154 2.46 6.65 -7.38
N GLU A 155 3.61 6.31 -7.91
CA GLU A 155 3.88 4.96 -8.42
C GLU A 155 3.92 3.92 -7.29
N SER A 156 3.96 2.63 -7.68
CA SER A 156 4.15 1.53 -6.72
C SER A 156 5.50 1.68 -6.02
N GLY A 157 5.51 1.64 -4.69
CA GLY A 157 6.72 1.83 -3.89
C GLY A 157 7.05 3.30 -3.55
N ALA A 158 6.26 4.27 -4.02
CA ALA A 158 6.50 5.69 -3.72
C ALA A 158 6.22 6.09 -2.25
N GLY A 159 5.62 5.20 -1.43
CA GLY A 159 5.33 5.47 -0.02
C GLY A 159 3.90 5.96 0.25
N LYS A 160 2.94 5.76 -0.69
CA LYS A 160 1.53 6.16 -0.50
C LYS A 160 0.95 5.62 0.79
N THR A 161 0.97 4.31 0.96
CA THR A 161 0.44 3.62 2.14
C THR A 161 1.13 4.07 3.44
N GLU A 162 2.44 4.30 3.41
CA GLU A 162 3.14 4.83 4.58
C GLU A 162 2.67 6.24 4.94
N ASN A 163 2.51 7.13 3.96
CA ASN A 163 1.99 8.47 4.21
C ASN A 163 0.53 8.43 4.70
N THR A 164 -0.31 7.53 4.16
CA THR A 164 -1.67 7.29 4.67
C THR A 164 -1.65 6.88 6.15
N LYS A 165 -0.79 5.94 6.55
CA LYS A 165 -0.61 5.54 7.96
C LYS A 165 -0.22 6.74 8.83
N ARG A 166 0.69 7.61 8.36
CA ARG A 166 1.15 8.79 9.11
C ARG A 166 0.05 9.84 9.28
N VAL A 167 -0.77 10.06 8.24
CA VAL A 167 -1.97 10.91 8.36
C VAL A 167 -2.92 10.37 9.44
N ILE A 168 -3.24 9.08 9.38
CA ILE A 168 -4.13 8.43 10.34
C ILE A 168 -3.54 8.51 11.76
N GLN A 169 -2.23 8.23 11.91
CA GLN A 169 -1.52 8.35 13.19
C GLN A 169 -1.65 9.75 13.78
N TYR A 170 -1.43 10.78 12.96
CA TYR A 170 -1.54 12.17 13.38
C TYR A 170 -2.97 12.51 13.82
N LEU A 171 -3.97 12.19 12.99
CA LEU A 171 -5.37 12.45 13.31
C LEU A 171 -5.83 11.71 14.56
N ALA A 172 -5.42 10.44 14.74
CA ALA A 172 -5.71 9.67 15.92
C ALA A 172 -5.11 10.29 17.20
N ALA A 173 -3.85 10.71 17.13
CA ALA A 173 -3.17 11.31 18.27
C ALA A 173 -3.72 12.70 18.65
N THR A 174 -4.14 13.50 17.66
CA THR A 174 -4.60 14.89 17.91
C THR A 174 -6.09 14.99 18.26
N ALA A 175 -6.90 14.00 17.86
CA ALA A 175 -8.34 13.98 18.17
C ALA A 175 -8.66 13.64 19.64
N MET A 176 -7.73 13.09 20.39
CA MET A 176 -7.95 12.66 21.79
C MET A 176 -8.12 13.80 22.80
N ASP A 177 -7.68 15.02 22.47
CA ASP A 177 -7.59 16.11 23.43
C ASP A 177 -8.87 16.92 23.63
N ALA A 178 -9.91 16.69 22.84
CA ALA A 178 -11.10 17.55 22.89
C ALA A 178 -11.96 17.36 24.15
N ASP A 179 -11.91 16.21 24.82
CA ASP A 179 -12.71 15.89 26.01
C ASP A 179 -11.90 15.75 27.32
N ALA A 180 -10.59 15.68 27.25
CA ALA A 180 -9.74 15.65 28.42
C ALA A 180 -9.39 17.09 28.83
N ALA A 181 -9.96 17.57 29.94
CA ALA A 181 -9.67 18.88 30.54
C ALA A 181 -8.24 18.95 31.11
N GLY A 182 -7.24 18.46 30.38
CA GLY A 182 -5.82 18.46 30.77
C GLY A 182 -4.92 18.33 29.53
N PRO A 183 -3.68 18.82 29.62
CA PRO A 183 -2.73 18.60 28.55
C PRO A 183 -2.50 17.09 28.35
N TRP A 184 -2.56 16.63 27.11
CA TRP A 184 -2.19 15.27 26.74
C TRP A 184 -0.77 14.99 27.27
N HIS A 185 -0.64 13.97 28.10
CA HIS A 185 0.67 13.57 28.59
C HIS A 185 1.22 12.49 27.67
N ALA A 186 2.37 12.75 27.06
CA ALA A 186 3.11 11.77 26.28
C ALA A 186 3.25 10.46 27.09
N GLY A 187 2.62 9.38 26.61
CA GLY A 187 2.59 8.08 27.29
C GLY A 187 1.20 7.57 27.68
N GLU A 188 0.12 8.34 27.51
CA GLU A 188 -1.22 7.77 27.65
C GLU A 188 -1.56 6.88 26.44
N PRO A 189 -2.13 5.67 26.67
CA PRO A 189 -2.45 4.76 25.58
C PRO A 189 -3.58 5.35 24.72
N LEU A 190 -3.43 5.29 23.40
CA LEU A 190 -4.47 5.59 22.43
C LEU A 190 -5.80 4.93 22.81
N GLY A 191 -6.91 5.61 22.58
CA GLY A 191 -8.24 5.04 22.77
C GLY A 191 -8.45 3.76 21.93
N LEU A 192 -9.49 3.01 22.25
CA LEU A 192 -9.76 1.75 21.54
C LEU A 192 -10.03 1.99 20.06
N LEU A 193 -10.80 3.03 19.72
CA LEU A 193 -11.17 3.33 18.33
C LEU A 193 -9.96 3.76 17.49
N GLU A 194 -9.10 4.61 18.04
CA GLU A 194 -7.87 5.06 17.40
C GLU A 194 -6.92 3.89 17.13
N ARG A 195 -6.77 2.99 18.10
CA ARG A 195 -6.00 1.75 17.91
C ARG A 195 -6.60 0.87 16.84
N GLN A 196 -7.93 0.72 16.80
CA GLN A 196 -8.63 -0.06 15.79
C GLN A 196 -8.40 0.50 14.39
N ILE A 197 -8.50 1.83 14.20
CA ILE A 197 -8.23 2.47 12.89
C ILE A 197 -6.79 2.16 12.42
N LEU A 198 -5.81 2.22 13.32
CA LEU A 198 -4.42 1.89 12.98
C LEU A 198 -4.24 0.39 12.67
N GLN A 199 -4.89 -0.48 13.45
CA GLN A 199 -4.79 -1.94 13.29
C GLN A 199 -5.56 -2.50 12.09
N ALA A 200 -6.42 -1.72 11.45
CA ALA A 200 -7.00 -2.10 10.18
C ALA A 200 -5.95 -2.30 9.07
N ASN A 201 -4.85 -1.53 9.09
CA ASN A 201 -3.82 -1.60 8.05
C ASN A 201 -3.09 -2.94 7.97
N PRO A 202 -2.53 -3.53 9.05
CA PRO A 202 -1.89 -4.86 9.00
C PRO A 202 -2.81 -5.94 8.43
N ILE A 203 -4.10 -5.90 8.77
CA ILE A 203 -5.09 -6.86 8.25
C ILE A 203 -5.24 -6.70 6.74
N LEU A 204 -5.49 -5.46 6.28
CA LEU A 204 -5.65 -5.15 4.86
C LEU A 204 -4.38 -5.46 4.05
N GLU A 205 -3.19 -5.24 4.62
CA GLU A 205 -1.92 -5.55 3.97
C GLU A 205 -1.70 -7.05 3.84
N SER A 206 -1.98 -7.83 4.85
CA SER A 206 -1.85 -9.29 4.80
C SER A 206 -2.68 -9.90 3.66
N PHE A 207 -3.92 -9.45 3.49
CA PHE A 207 -4.84 -9.99 2.50
C PHE A 207 -4.83 -9.24 1.16
N GLY A 208 -4.39 -7.99 1.11
CA GLY A 208 -4.48 -7.14 -0.08
C GLY A 208 -3.15 -6.76 -0.71
N ASN A 209 -2.01 -6.99 -0.04
CA ASN A 209 -0.68 -6.66 -0.56
C ASN A 209 0.09 -7.91 -0.98
N ALA A 210 1.05 -7.70 -1.85
CA ALA A 210 1.97 -8.71 -2.33
C ALA A 210 3.34 -8.10 -2.65
N GLN A 211 4.38 -8.92 -2.62
CA GLN A 211 5.67 -8.55 -3.19
C GLN A 211 5.58 -8.55 -4.72
N THR A 212 6.06 -7.50 -5.34
CA THR A 212 6.23 -7.33 -6.78
C THR A 212 7.70 -7.03 -7.12
N VAL A 213 8.06 -7.06 -8.41
CA VAL A 213 9.41 -6.69 -8.86
C VAL A 213 9.82 -5.27 -8.43
N ARG A 214 8.86 -4.37 -8.19
CA ARG A 214 9.10 -2.96 -7.86
C ARG A 214 9.00 -2.66 -6.37
N ASN A 215 8.28 -3.47 -5.61
CA ASN A 215 7.98 -3.17 -4.20
C ASN A 215 7.69 -4.44 -3.42
N ASN A 216 8.38 -4.63 -2.29
CA ASN A 216 8.21 -5.79 -1.42
C ASN A 216 6.84 -5.82 -0.70
N ASN A 217 6.14 -4.68 -0.58
CA ASN A 217 4.82 -4.59 0.04
C ASN A 217 3.88 -3.72 -0.82
N SER A 218 3.55 -4.20 -2.03
CA SER A 218 2.70 -3.48 -2.99
C SER A 218 1.24 -3.75 -2.73
N SER A 219 0.45 -2.70 -2.50
CA SER A 219 -1.02 -2.80 -2.42
C SER A 219 -1.59 -3.21 -3.78
N ARG A 220 -2.37 -4.28 -3.78
CA ARG A 220 -3.02 -4.84 -4.98
C ARG A 220 -4.51 -4.51 -5.04
N PHE A 221 -4.92 -3.48 -4.32
CA PHE A 221 -6.26 -2.91 -4.28
C PHE A 221 -6.18 -1.41 -3.99
N GLY A 222 -7.21 -0.67 -4.33
CA GLY A 222 -7.38 0.71 -3.89
C GLY A 222 -8.22 0.77 -2.62
N LYS A 223 -7.97 1.74 -1.77
CA LYS A 223 -8.74 1.97 -0.55
C LYS A 223 -9.10 3.44 -0.37
N PHE A 224 -10.19 3.63 0.34
CA PHE A 224 -10.76 4.90 0.68
C PHE A 224 -11.13 4.86 2.16
N ILE A 225 -10.43 5.62 2.98
CA ILE A 225 -10.62 5.62 4.43
C ILE A 225 -11.33 6.90 4.81
N LYS A 226 -12.51 6.78 5.38
CA LYS A 226 -13.28 7.87 5.96
C LYS A 226 -13.10 7.85 7.45
N ILE A 227 -12.63 8.94 8.03
CA ILE A 227 -12.56 9.13 9.48
C ILE A 227 -13.61 10.17 9.83
N GLU A 228 -14.54 9.79 10.68
CA GLU A 228 -15.67 10.62 11.07
C GLU A 228 -15.38 11.26 12.43
N PHE A 229 -15.71 12.54 12.52
CA PHE A 229 -15.46 13.33 13.72
C PHE A 229 -16.76 13.88 14.32
N SER A 230 -16.77 14.04 15.62
CA SER A 230 -17.79 14.82 16.34
C SER A 230 -17.64 16.30 16.05
N ALA A 231 -18.60 17.09 16.48
CA ALA A 231 -18.52 18.56 16.42
C ALA A 231 -17.36 19.16 17.24
N THR A 232 -16.86 18.41 18.23
CA THR A 232 -15.74 18.80 19.10
C THR A 232 -14.38 18.37 18.53
N GLY A 233 -14.34 17.62 17.41
CA GLY A 233 -13.11 17.15 16.79
C GLY A 233 -12.58 15.82 17.33
N THR A 234 -13.34 15.12 18.18
CA THR A 234 -13.01 13.74 18.58
C THR A 234 -13.39 12.75 17.46
N ILE A 235 -12.64 11.64 17.34
CA ILE A 235 -12.99 10.60 16.37
C ILE A 235 -14.30 9.92 16.82
N ALA A 236 -15.30 9.98 15.95
CA ALA A 236 -16.63 9.44 16.17
C ALA A 236 -16.86 8.09 15.46
N GLY A 237 -16.00 7.74 14.50
CA GLY A 237 -16.08 6.50 13.76
C GLY A 237 -15.15 6.44 12.57
N GLY A 238 -15.23 5.34 11.83
CA GLY A 238 -14.48 5.17 10.58
C GLY A 238 -15.19 4.21 9.63
N ASN A 239 -14.93 4.40 8.34
CA ASN A 239 -15.41 3.53 7.28
C ASN A 239 -14.32 3.28 6.27
N ILE A 240 -14.18 2.04 5.81
CA ILE A 240 -13.20 1.65 4.81
C ILE A 240 -13.95 1.12 3.59
N GLU A 241 -13.75 1.76 2.45
CA GLU A 241 -14.19 1.27 1.15
C GLU A 241 -12.97 0.77 0.37
N TRP A 242 -13.15 -0.29 -0.39
CA TRP A 242 -12.11 -0.87 -1.21
C TRP A 242 -12.58 -1.07 -2.66
N TYR A 243 -11.63 -1.10 -3.60
CA TYR A 243 -11.92 -1.29 -5.02
C TYR A 243 -10.74 -1.92 -5.75
N LEU A 244 -11.04 -2.59 -6.88
CA LEU A 244 -10.07 -3.11 -7.83
C LEU A 244 -9.04 -4.09 -7.24
N LEU A 245 -9.45 -5.02 -6.37
CA LEU A 245 -8.58 -6.10 -5.90
C LEU A 245 -8.10 -6.94 -7.09
N GLU A 246 -6.78 -7.10 -7.24
CA GLU A 246 -6.13 -7.93 -8.25
C GLU A 246 -6.35 -9.43 -7.95
N LYS A 247 -7.58 -9.90 -7.97
CA LYS A 247 -7.96 -11.28 -7.63
C LYS A 247 -7.33 -12.34 -8.55
N SER A 248 -6.88 -11.95 -9.74
CA SER A 248 -6.14 -12.84 -10.66
C SER A 248 -4.83 -13.34 -10.06
N ARG A 249 -4.21 -12.59 -9.15
CA ARG A 249 -2.96 -12.95 -8.47
C ARG A 249 -3.05 -14.25 -7.68
N VAL A 250 -4.23 -14.62 -7.22
CA VAL A 250 -4.46 -15.86 -6.48
C VAL A 250 -3.95 -17.08 -7.27
N HIS A 251 -4.17 -17.13 -8.58
CA HIS A 251 -3.81 -18.28 -9.43
C HIS A 251 -2.77 -17.96 -10.51
N SER A 252 -2.60 -16.69 -10.89
CA SER A 252 -1.69 -16.28 -11.97
C SER A 252 -0.96 -14.97 -11.61
N ARG A 253 0.36 -14.97 -11.75
CA ARG A 253 1.26 -13.84 -11.50
C ARG A 253 2.60 -14.08 -12.21
N ASN A 254 3.46 -13.06 -12.21
CA ASN A 254 4.82 -13.17 -12.71
C ASN A 254 5.66 -14.11 -11.82
N ALA A 255 6.57 -14.88 -12.42
CA ALA A 255 7.41 -15.87 -11.71
C ALA A 255 8.29 -15.25 -10.60
N ASN A 256 8.67 -13.97 -10.74
CA ASN A 256 9.51 -13.25 -9.77
C ASN A 256 8.69 -12.49 -8.69
N GLU A 257 7.39 -12.71 -8.64
CA GLU A 257 6.49 -12.09 -7.69
C GLU A 257 5.86 -13.11 -6.76
N ARG A 258 5.46 -12.66 -5.57
CA ARG A 258 4.70 -13.50 -4.62
C ARG A 258 3.18 -13.42 -4.90
N ASN A 259 2.46 -14.38 -4.39
CA ASN A 259 1.03 -14.27 -4.15
C ASN A 259 0.79 -13.29 -2.98
N PHE A 260 -0.45 -13.06 -2.58
CA PHE A 260 -0.77 -12.24 -1.41
C PHE A 260 -0.02 -12.74 -0.17
N HIS A 261 0.36 -11.81 0.71
CA HIS A 261 1.19 -12.12 1.87
C HIS A 261 0.57 -13.17 2.78
N ILE A 262 -0.74 -13.16 2.97
CA ILE A 262 -1.47 -14.07 3.87
C ILE A 262 -1.16 -15.55 3.59
N PHE A 263 -0.97 -15.96 2.33
CA PHE A 263 -0.65 -17.34 2.01
C PHE A 263 0.68 -17.80 2.63
N TYR A 264 1.69 -16.94 2.60
CA TYR A 264 3.01 -17.22 3.16
C TYR A 264 3.02 -17.06 4.68
N GLN A 265 2.37 -16.03 5.19
CA GLN A 265 2.23 -15.76 6.63
C GLN A 265 1.54 -16.93 7.34
N LEU A 266 0.43 -17.45 6.78
CA LEU A 266 -0.27 -18.61 7.33
C LEU A 266 0.60 -19.86 7.33
N LEU A 267 1.26 -20.20 6.22
CA LEU A 267 2.12 -21.37 6.11
C LEU A 267 3.35 -21.30 7.01
N ARG A 268 3.86 -20.10 7.28
CA ARG A 268 5.00 -19.85 8.16
C ARG A 268 4.60 -19.47 9.59
N SER A 269 3.30 -19.53 9.90
CA SER A 269 2.84 -19.45 11.28
C SER A 269 3.52 -20.55 12.09
N ARG A 270 3.97 -20.27 13.28
CA ARG A 270 4.57 -21.30 14.16
C ARG A 270 3.52 -22.14 14.88
N ASP A 271 2.25 -21.92 14.57
CA ASP A 271 1.12 -22.62 15.17
C ASP A 271 0.85 -23.95 14.43
N GLN A 272 1.47 -25.03 14.93
CA GLN A 272 1.29 -26.36 14.39
C GLN A 272 -0.14 -26.88 14.54
N THR A 273 -0.87 -26.45 15.57
CA THR A 273 -2.25 -26.86 15.81
C THR A 273 -3.15 -26.28 14.73
N LEU A 274 -2.98 -25.01 14.41
CA LEU A 274 -3.70 -24.34 13.32
C LEU A 274 -3.41 -25.01 11.98
N LEU A 275 -2.13 -25.22 11.65
CA LEU A 275 -1.74 -25.87 10.38
C LEU A 275 -2.33 -27.28 10.25
N GLN A 276 -2.30 -28.07 11.32
CA GLN A 276 -2.88 -29.42 11.33
C GLN A 276 -4.41 -29.39 11.18
N SER A 277 -5.12 -28.47 11.85
CA SER A 277 -6.58 -28.34 11.71
C SER A 277 -6.99 -27.96 10.28
N LEU A 278 -6.17 -27.20 9.58
CA LEU A 278 -6.35 -26.78 8.20
C LEU A 278 -5.73 -27.73 7.17
N LYS A 279 -5.15 -28.86 7.63
CA LYS A 279 -4.44 -29.85 6.79
C LYS A 279 -3.31 -29.24 5.96
N LEU A 280 -2.68 -28.17 6.46
CA LEU A 280 -1.63 -27.46 5.76
C LEU A 280 -0.23 -27.99 6.09
N SER A 281 0.61 -28.07 5.06
CA SER A 281 2.06 -28.17 5.16
C SER A 281 2.67 -26.77 5.27
N CYS A 282 3.73 -26.62 6.04
CA CYS A 282 4.44 -25.34 6.18
C CYS A 282 5.29 -24.94 4.94
N PHE A 283 5.34 -25.79 3.92
CA PHE A 283 6.17 -25.60 2.72
C PHE A 283 5.35 -25.01 1.56
N PRO A 284 5.58 -23.76 1.15
CA PRO A 284 4.85 -23.13 0.04
C PRO A 284 4.95 -23.91 -1.28
N GLU A 285 6.04 -24.61 -1.50
CA GLU A 285 6.27 -25.44 -2.69
C GLU A 285 5.31 -26.62 -2.85
N HIS A 286 4.63 -27.01 -1.80
CA HIS A 286 3.61 -28.07 -1.84
C HIS A 286 2.29 -27.59 -2.45
N TYR A 287 2.16 -26.29 -2.76
CA TYR A 287 0.93 -25.71 -3.31
C TYR A 287 1.16 -25.14 -4.70
N ALA A 288 0.41 -25.64 -5.68
CA ALA A 288 0.55 -25.24 -7.08
C ALA A 288 0.47 -23.71 -7.29
N TYR A 289 -0.37 -23.03 -6.52
CA TYR A 289 -0.49 -21.56 -6.56
C TYR A 289 0.69 -20.83 -5.93
N LEU A 290 1.63 -21.49 -5.29
CA LEU A 290 2.82 -20.91 -4.67
C LEU A 290 4.15 -21.51 -5.17
N ALA A 291 4.12 -22.66 -5.83
CA ALA A 291 5.31 -23.47 -6.17
C ALA A 291 6.35 -22.69 -6.98
N ASN A 292 5.91 -21.91 -7.97
CA ASN A 292 6.76 -21.18 -8.91
C ASN A 292 6.89 -19.70 -8.57
N THR A 293 6.90 -19.35 -7.27
CA THR A 293 7.00 -17.96 -6.82
C THR A 293 8.26 -17.72 -6.01
N ARG A 294 8.65 -16.47 -5.87
CA ARG A 294 9.63 -16.05 -4.89
C ARG A 294 9.06 -16.32 -3.49
N LYS A 295 9.79 -17.09 -2.66
CA LYS A 295 9.31 -17.53 -1.34
C LYS A 295 9.75 -16.60 -0.22
N ASP A 296 10.97 -16.06 -0.32
CA ASP A 296 11.55 -15.18 0.67
C ASP A 296 11.67 -13.77 0.13
N VAL A 297 11.36 -12.79 0.98
CA VAL A 297 11.44 -11.38 0.66
C VAL A 297 12.33 -10.70 1.68
N GLU A 298 13.34 -10.00 1.22
CA GLU A 298 14.24 -9.25 2.09
C GLU A 298 13.46 -8.21 2.92
N GLY A 299 13.70 -8.21 4.23
CA GLY A 299 13.05 -7.29 5.16
C GLY A 299 11.64 -7.70 5.59
N ILE A 300 11.12 -8.88 5.17
CA ILE A 300 9.83 -9.41 5.62
C ILE A 300 10.03 -10.77 6.28
N ASP A 301 9.64 -10.88 7.56
CA ASP A 301 9.51 -12.15 8.28
C ASP A 301 8.02 -12.50 8.39
N ASP A 302 7.57 -13.43 7.55
CA ASP A 302 6.16 -13.84 7.49
C ASP A 302 5.62 -14.39 8.82
N SER A 303 6.47 -14.96 9.67
CA SER A 303 6.07 -15.46 11.00
C SER A 303 5.80 -14.33 11.98
N ILE A 304 6.63 -13.28 11.95
CA ILE A 304 6.42 -12.07 12.76
C ILE A 304 5.18 -11.32 12.25
N GLU A 305 5.06 -11.16 10.94
CA GLU A 305 3.90 -10.52 10.31
C GLU A 305 2.60 -11.25 10.63
N PHE A 306 2.61 -12.59 10.67
CA PHE A 306 1.44 -13.37 11.08
C PHE A 306 1.03 -13.13 12.53
N SER A 307 2.01 -13.04 13.43
CA SER A 307 1.74 -12.69 14.83
C SER A 307 1.11 -11.30 14.95
N GLY A 308 1.64 -10.33 14.21
CA GLY A 308 1.07 -8.99 14.15
C GLY A 308 -0.36 -8.97 13.55
N LEU A 309 -0.63 -9.82 12.56
CA LEU A 309 -1.98 -10.00 12.01
C LEU A 309 -2.96 -10.51 13.06
N LEU A 310 -2.58 -11.53 13.85
CA LEU A 310 -3.43 -12.06 14.92
C LEU A 310 -3.76 -10.99 15.99
N ASP A 311 -2.75 -10.22 16.39
CA ASP A 311 -2.94 -9.13 17.35
C ASP A 311 -3.86 -8.03 16.78
N ALA A 312 -3.74 -7.73 15.49
CA ALA A 312 -4.61 -6.80 14.80
C ALA A 312 -6.06 -7.30 14.72
N LEU A 313 -6.28 -8.57 14.36
CA LEU A 313 -7.60 -9.20 14.32
C LEU A 313 -8.27 -9.15 15.71
N ARG A 314 -7.53 -9.48 16.77
CA ARG A 314 -8.03 -9.41 18.15
C ARG A 314 -8.38 -7.99 18.59
N THR A 315 -7.55 -7.02 18.26
CA THR A 315 -7.83 -5.60 18.52
C THR A 315 -9.08 -5.13 17.79
N MET A 316 -9.33 -5.67 16.59
CA MET A 316 -10.55 -5.45 15.82
C MET A 316 -11.75 -6.28 16.33
N GLY A 317 -11.58 -7.05 17.39
CA GLY A 317 -12.67 -7.83 18.00
C GLY A 317 -13.09 -9.06 17.22
N PHE A 318 -12.21 -9.63 16.39
CA PHE A 318 -12.44 -10.93 15.77
C PHE A 318 -12.37 -12.01 16.84
N THR A 319 -13.30 -12.94 16.79
CA THR A 319 -13.30 -14.15 17.64
C THR A 319 -12.37 -15.20 17.05
N MET A 320 -11.89 -16.13 17.88
CA MET A 320 -11.07 -17.26 17.41
C MET A 320 -11.78 -18.11 16.34
N ALA A 321 -13.09 -18.18 16.37
CA ALA A 321 -13.87 -18.89 15.35
C ALA A 321 -13.84 -18.16 14.01
N GLU A 322 -14.01 -16.83 14.02
CA GLU A 322 -13.91 -15.98 12.83
C GLU A 322 -12.49 -16.04 12.25
N GLU A 323 -11.44 -15.96 13.09
CA GLU A 323 -10.03 -16.12 12.67
C GLU A 323 -9.82 -17.47 11.96
N HIS A 324 -10.28 -18.56 12.58
CA HIS A 324 -10.16 -19.91 12.02
C HIS A 324 -10.92 -20.06 10.69
N ASP A 325 -12.11 -19.49 10.57
CA ASP A 325 -12.89 -19.52 9.33
C ASP A 325 -12.22 -18.73 8.20
N LEU A 326 -11.62 -17.57 8.50
CA LEU A 326 -10.81 -16.82 7.53
C LEU A 326 -9.65 -17.68 7.01
N PHE A 327 -8.87 -18.27 7.91
CA PHE A 327 -7.73 -19.10 7.53
C PHE A 327 -8.14 -20.40 6.85
N ARG A 328 -9.32 -20.96 7.18
CA ARG A 328 -9.90 -22.12 6.50
C ARG A 328 -10.18 -21.84 5.01
N VAL A 329 -10.68 -20.64 4.69
CA VAL A 329 -10.89 -20.27 3.27
C VAL A 329 -9.54 -20.10 2.54
N ILE A 330 -8.51 -19.53 3.18
CA ILE A 330 -7.18 -19.41 2.61
C ILE A 330 -6.57 -20.79 2.34
N ALA A 331 -6.68 -21.71 3.31
CA ALA A 331 -6.24 -23.10 3.16
C ALA A 331 -6.99 -23.81 2.02
N LEU A 332 -8.30 -23.64 1.96
CA LEU A 332 -9.14 -24.22 0.92
C LEU A 332 -8.71 -23.78 -0.49
N ILE A 333 -8.39 -22.50 -0.68
CA ILE A 333 -7.88 -21.98 -1.95
C ILE A 333 -6.57 -22.68 -2.34
N LEU A 334 -5.64 -22.88 -1.40
CA LEU A 334 -4.39 -23.60 -1.63
C LEU A 334 -4.64 -25.05 -2.02
N HIS A 335 -5.53 -25.74 -1.33
CA HIS A 335 -5.89 -27.13 -1.61
C HIS A 335 -6.65 -27.32 -2.93
N LEU A 336 -7.51 -26.38 -3.30
CA LEU A 336 -8.19 -26.35 -4.61
C LEU A 336 -7.17 -26.23 -5.76
N GLY A 337 -6.11 -25.43 -5.58
CA GLY A 337 -5.03 -25.33 -6.55
C GLY A 337 -4.27 -26.62 -6.79
N ASN A 338 -4.28 -27.55 -5.82
CA ASN A 338 -3.60 -28.84 -5.90
C ASN A 338 -4.46 -29.96 -6.50
N ILE A 339 -5.69 -29.69 -6.95
CA ILE A 339 -6.51 -30.69 -7.66
C ILE A 339 -5.84 -31.02 -9.00
N GLU A 340 -5.53 -32.29 -9.21
CA GLU A 340 -4.95 -32.79 -10.44
C GLU A 340 -6.02 -33.30 -11.41
N LEU A 341 -5.86 -32.93 -12.67
CA LEU A 341 -6.82 -33.22 -13.72
C LEU A 341 -6.15 -33.95 -14.88
N THR A 342 -6.82 -34.97 -15.38
CA THR A 342 -6.51 -35.64 -16.65
C THR A 342 -7.69 -35.56 -17.59
N GLU A 343 -7.50 -35.93 -18.86
CA GLU A 343 -8.56 -36.08 -19.84
C GLU A 343 -8.64 -37.54 -20.29
N ASP A 344 -9.84 -38.03 -20.47
CA ASP A 344 -10.08 -39.32 -21.10
C ASP A 344 -10.08 -39.20 -22.64
N ARG A 345 -10.30 -40.33 -23.34
CA ARG A 345 -10.32 -40.39 -24.82
C ARG A 345 -11.40 -39.51 -25.43
N SER A 346 -12.40 -39.11 -24.69
CA SER A 346 -13.49 -38.22 -25.10
C SER A 346 -13.24 -36.77 -24.73
N CYS A 347 -12.00 -36.41 -24.37
CA CYS A 347 -11.60 -35.08 -23.87
C CYS A 347 -12.37 -34.65 -22.60
N GLN A 348 -12.93 -35.61 -21.85
CA GLN A 348 -13.63 -35.32 -20.61
C GLN A 348 -12.64 -35.27 -19.45
N ALA A 349 -12.74 -34.22 -18.62
CA ALA A 349 -11.94 -34.06 -17.42
C ALA A 349 -12.24 -35.15 -16.37
N ARG A 350 -11.19 -35.58 -15.67
CA ARG A 350 -11.28 -36.45 -14.48
C ARG A 350 -10.30 -35.95 -13.44
N ILE A 351 -10.75 -35.92 -12.18
CA ILE A 351 -9.87 -35.66 -11.02
C ILE A 351 -9.15 -36.97 -10.70
N THR A 352 -7.80 -36.92 -10.60
CA THR A 352 -6.94 -38.09 -10.40
C THR A 352 -6.54 -38.31 -8.96
N ASN A 353 -6.44 -37.23 -8.16
CA ASN A 353 -6.06 -37.28 -6.75
C ASN A 353 -7.30 -37.22 -5.84
N SER A 354 -7.95 -38.36 -5.64
CA SER A 354 -9.17 -38.51 -4.82
C SER A 354 -8.99 -38.02 -3.38
N ASP A 355 -7.80 -38.21 -2.81
CA ASP A 355 -7.49 -37.79 -1.44
C ASP A 355 -7.52 -36.26 -1.31
N GLN A 356 -6.99 -35.56 -2.33
CA GLN A 356 -7.06 -34.12 -2.39
C GLN A 356 -8.50 -33.60 -2.53
N LEU A 357 -9.30 -34.27 -3.36
CA LEU A 357 -10.73 -33.95 -3.48
C LEU A 357 -11.49 -34.14 -2.16
N SER A 358 -11.20 -35.24 -1.45
CA SER A 358 -11.80 -35.55 -0.15
C SER A 358 -11.42 -34.49 0.89
N LEU A 359 -10.14 -34.06 0.90
CA LEU A 359 -9.66 -33.00 1.78
C LEU A 359 -10.37 -31.66 1.50
N VAL A 360 -10.49 -31.28 0.22
CA VAL A 360 -11.18 -30.07 -0.19
C VAL A 360 -12.67 -30.13 0.24
N SER A 361 -13.33 -31.29 0.03
CA SER A 361 -14.74 -31.46 0.41
C SER A 361 -14.95 -31.39 1.92
N GLU A 362 -14.03 -31.96 2.73
CA GLU A 362 -14.04 -31.84 4.19
C GLU A 362 -13.95 -30.38 4.64
N LEU A 363 -12.99 -29.61 4.10
CA LEU A 363 -12.83 -28.19 4.41
C LEU A 363 -14.00 -27.31 3.93
N MET A 364 -14.63 -27.66 2.82
CA MET A 364 -15.84 -26.98 2.32
C MET A 364 -17.11 -27.36 3.08
N GLY A 365 -17.13 -28.50 3.78
CA GLY A 365 -18.33 -29.04 4.39
C GLY A 365 -19.34 -29.57 3.37
N VAL A 366 -18.88 -30.11 2.22
CA VAL A 366 -19.72 -30.64 1.15
C VAL A 366 -19.35 -32.10 0.85
N ASP A 367 -20.25 -32.83 0.20
CA ASP A 367 -19.99 -34.21 -0.23
C ASP A 367 -19.00 -34.26 -1.40
N ALA A 368 -18.00 -35.15 -1.33
CA ALA A 368 -16.95 -35.25 -2.34
C ALA A 368 -17.45 -35.65 -3.74
N ALA A 369 -18.48 -36.53 -3.82
CA ALA A 369 -19.06 -36.95 -5.09
C ALA A 369 -19.86 -35.79 -5.72
N GLN A 370 -20.56 -35.01 -4.89
CA GLN A 370 -21.26 -33.80 -5.35
C GLN A 370 -20.27 -32.74 -5.85
N LEU A 371 -19.17 -32.51 -5.12
CA LEU A 371 -18.12 -31.59 -5.53
C LEU A 371 -17.49 -32.03 -6.85
N ASN A 372 -17.11 -33.29 -6.98
CA ASN A 372 -16.58 -33.85 -8.23
C ASN A 372 -17.55 -33.61 -9.40
N THR A 373 -18.83 -33.93 -9.20
CA THR A 373 -19.86 -33.75 -10.24
C THR A 373 -20.02 -32.28 -10.62
N ALA A 374 -20.04 -31.38 -9.66
CA ALA A 374 -20.17 -29.95 -9.89
C ALA A 374 -18.97 -29.37 -10.68
N LEU A 375 -17.77 -29.89 -10.46
CA LEU A 375 -16.56 -29.47 -11.18
C LEU A 375 -16.49 -30.07 -12.59
N VAL A 376 -16.71 -31.38 -12.74
CA VAL A 376 -16.45 -32.13 -13.99
C VAL A 376 -17.69 -32.21 -14.87
N ARG A 377 -18.88 -32.30 -14.29
CA ARG A 377 -20.16 -32.45 -15.00
C ARG A 377 -21.27 -31.58 -14.41
N PRO A 378 -21.14 -30.26 -14.41
CA PRO A 378 -22.16 -29.39 -13.86
C PRO A 378 -23.49 -29.53 -14.61
N THR A 379 -24.57 -29.31 -13.90
CA THR A 379 -25.91 -29.20 -14.50
C THR A 379 -26.18 -27.73 -14.81
N VAL A 380 -26.38 -27.44 -16.09
CA VAL A 380 -26.65 -26.08 -16.58
C VAL A 380 -28.13 -26.01 -17.01
N ARG A 381 -28.84 -24.94 -16.64
CA ARG A 381 -30.20 -24.68 -17.11
C ARG A 381 -30.15 -24.11 -18.53
N ALA A 382 -30.73 -24.86 -19.49
CA ALA A 382 -30.96 -24.41 -20.85
C ALA A 382 -32.50 -24.20 -21.02
N GLY A 383 -32.96 -22.98 -20.81
CA GLY A 383 -34.39 -22.67 -20.77
C GLY A 383 -35.10 -23.32 -19.57
N ARG A 384 -36.04 -24.27 -19.83
CA ARG A 384 -36.77 -25.03 -18.79
C ARG A 384 -36.14 -26.37 -18.44
N GLU A 385 -35.12 -26.80 -19.18
CA GLU A 385 -34.49 -28.10 -19.01
C GLU A 385 -33.13 -27.96 -18.27
N ALA A 386 -32.82 -29.00 -17.48
CA ALA A 386 -31.53 -29.12 -16.80
C ALA A 386 -30.66 -30.10 -17.59
N VAL A 387 -29.59 -29.63 -18.21
CA VAL A 387 -28.69 -30.45 -19.04
C VAL A 387 -27.35 -30.60 -18.33
N SER A 388 -26.83 -31.85 -18.25
CA SER A 388 -25.48 -32.12 -17.74
C SER A 388 -24.47 -31.79 -18.82
N GLN A 389 -23.53 -30.89 -18.51
CA GLN A 389 -22.47 -30.47 -19.40
C GLN A 389 -21.16 -31.17 -19.02
N GLN A 390 -20.57 -31.91 -19.96
CA GLN A 390 -19.23 -32.45 -19.79
C GLN A 390 -18.20 -31.34 -20.01
N ARG A 391 -17.20 -31.27 -19.11
CA ARG A 391 -16.12 -30.27 -19.20
C ARG A 391 -14.79 -30.89 -19.57
N THR A 392 -14.00 -30.16 -20.34
CA THR A 392 -12.59 -30.49 -20.63
C THR A 392 -11.70 -30.13 -19.42
N LYS A 393 -10.48 -30.66 -19.37
CA LYS A 393 -9.48 -30.32 -18.33
C LYS A 393 -9.28 -28.80 -18.25
N LYS A 394 -9.14 -28.12 -19.39
CA LYS A 394 -8.98 -26.67 -19.45
C LYS A 394 -10.16 -25.95 -18.77
N GLN A 395 -11.39 -26.32 -19.11
CA GLN A 395 -12.59 -25.71 -18.53
C GLN A 395 -12.66 -25.92 -17.02
N VAL A 396 -12.34 -27.14 -16.51
CA VAL A 396 -12.35 -27.37 -15.05
C VAL A 396 -11.26 -26.56 -14.37
N THR A 397 -10.05 -26.47 -14.96
CA THR A 397 -8.96 -25.64 -14.41
C THR A 397 -9.36 -24.16 -14.31
N GLU A 398 -10.02 -23.63 -15.35
CA GLU A 398 -10.51 -22.25 -15.38
C GLU A 398 -11.62 -22.02 -14.34
N GLU A 399 -12.51 -22.98 -14.15
CA GLU A 399 -13.59 -22.92 -13.15
C GLU A 399 -13.06 -22.97 -11.72
N VAL A 400 -12.09 -23.86 -11.43
CA VAL A 400 -11.42 -23.90 -10.11
C VAL A 400 -10.72 -22.58 -9.84
N ALA A 401 -10.03 -22.02 -10.83
CA ALA A 401 -9.40 -20.71 -10.69
C ALA A 401 -10.44 -19.59 -10.48
N ALA A 402 -11.59 -19.64 -11.17
CA ALA A 402 -12.68 -18.68 -10.99
C ALA A 402 -13.31 -18.80 -9.60
N LEU A 403 -13.51 -20.01 -9.11
CA LEU A 403 -13.99 -20.27 -7.75
C LEU A 403 -13.02 -19.68 -6.71
N CYS A 404 -11.72 -19.98 -6.82
CA CYS A 404 -10.70 -19.46 -5.92
C CYS A 404 -10.65 -17.92 -5.91
N LYS A 405 -10.71 -17.28 -7.08
CA LYS A 405 -10.77 -15.82 -7.20
C LYS A 405 -11.99 -15.23 -6.50
N THR A 406 -13.14 -15.86 -6.71
CA THR A 406 -14.42 -15.40 -6.11
C THR A 406 -14.40 -15.57 -4.60
N MET A 407 -13.93 -16.71 -4.10
CA MET A 407 -13.78 -16.96 -2.67
C MET A 407 -12.86 -15.93 -2.03
N TYR A 408 -11.69 -15.68 -2.62
CA TYR A 408 -10.74 -14.69 -2.11
C TYR A 408 -11.33 -13.28 -2.07
N GLU A 409 -11.95 -12.83 -3.17
CA GLU A 409 -12.61 -11.53 -3.25
C GLU A 409 -13.71 -11.36 -2.20
N LYS A 410 -14.55 -12.40 -2.03
CA LYS A 410 -15.61 -12.40 -1.01
C LYS A 410 -15.05 -12.40 0.40
N THR A 411 -14.01 -13.17 0.67
CA THR A 411 -13.31 -13.16 1.97
C THR A 411 -12.73 -11.78 2.28
N PHE A 412 -12.08 -11.15 1.31
CA PHE A 412 -11.57 -9.79 1.47
C PHE A 412 -12.70 -8.79 1.73
N GLY A 413 -13.82 -8.89 1.00
CA GLY A 413 -15.00 -8.05 1.21
C GLY A 413 -15.61 -8.23 2.61
N CYS A 414 -15.84 -9.45 3.05
CA CYS A 414 -16.35 -9.75 4.40
C CYS A 414 -15.38 -9.23 5.50
N LEU A 415 -14.07 -9.34 5.27
CA LEU A 415 -13.07 -8.82 6.18
C LEU A 415 -13.19 -7.30 6.33
N VAL A 416 -13.28 -6.56 5.22
CA VAL A 416 -13.44 -5.10 5.24
C VAL A 416 -14.77 -4.68 5.85
N GLU A 417 -15.87 -5.37 5.53
CA GLU A 417 -17.18 -5.13 6.14
C GLU A 417 -17.13 -5.31 7.66
N ARG A 418 -16.49 -6.40 8.13
CA ARG A 418 -16.33 -6.67 9.58
C ARG A 418 -15.48 -5.60 10.27
N ILE A 419 -14.40 -5.15 9.65
CA ILE A 419 -13.57 -4.03 10.12
C ILE A 419 -14.43 -2.76 10.22
N THR A 420 -15.15 -2.42 9.16
CA THR A 420 -16.00 -1.23 9.12
C THR A 420 -17.06 -1.25 10.22
N LEU A 421 -17.72 -2.39 10.45
CA LEU A 421 -18.69 -2.56 11.54
C LEU A 421 -18.09 -2.30 12.92
N MET A 422 -16.80 -2.61 13.12
CA MET A 422 -16.12 -2.34 14.40
C MET A 422 -15.71 -0.89 14.56
N LEU A 423 -15.47 -0.19 13.44
CA LEU A 423 -15.13 1.23 13.44
C LEU A 423 -16.37 2.13 13.48
N ASP A 424 -17.53 1.63 13.08
CA ASP A 424 -18.77 2.39 13.12
C ASP A 424 -19.30 2.49 14.56
N ARG A 425 -19.46 3.71 15.07
CA ARG A 425 -19.94 3.99 16.41
C ARG A 425 -21.29 4.72 16.36
N PRO A 426 -22.20 4.48 17.33
CA PRO A 426 -23.49 5.16 17.41
C PRO A 426 -23.37 6.60 17.97
N THR A 427 -22.24 7.26 17.75
CA THR A 427 -21.98 8.62 18.21
C THR A 427 -22.44 9.64 17.18
N SER A 428 -22.73 10.89 17.63
CA SER A 428 -23.09 11.98 16.72
C SER A 428 -21.93 12.35 15.82
N LYS A 429 -22.09 12.08 14.53
CA LYS A 429 -21.11 12.37 13.49
C LYS A 429 -21.44 13.72 12.87
N ALA A 430 -20.49 14.64 12.86
CA ALA A 430 -20.68 15.99 12.33
C ALA A 430 -19.93 16.22 11.01
N GLN A 431 -18.68 15.73 10.91
CA GLN A 431 -17.78 16.00 9.80
C GLN A 431 -16.91 14.79 9.51
N LEU A 432 -16.24 14.78 8.35
CA LEU A 432 -15.34 13.70 7.99
C LEU A 432 -14.07 14.20 7.31
N ILE A 433 -12.97 13.47 7.53
CA ILE A 433 -11.75 13.56 6.74
C ILE A 433 -11.61 12.26 5.96
N VAL A 434 -11.44 12.40 4.66
CA VAL A 434 -11.29 11.30 3.74
C VAL A 434 -9.83 11.19 3.31
N VAL A 435 -9.25 10.00 3.44
CA VAL A 435 -7.92 9.69 2.91
C VAL A 435 -8.06 8.68 1.78
N ARG A 436 -7.67 9.08 0.58
CA ARG A 436 -7.72 8.26 -0.63
C ARG A 436 -6.30 7.91 -1.11
N GLU A 437 -6.08 6.63 -1.32
CA GLU A 437 -4.84 6.05 -1.84
C GLU A 437 -5.05 5.40 -3.21
#